data_056ef1f6cc7a574d009c6e7d9f35b8e4
#
_entry.id   056ef1f6cc7a574d009c6e7d9f35b8e4
#
_cell.length_a   1.000
_cell.length_b   1.000
_cell.length_c   1.000
_cell.angle_alpha   90.00
_cell.angle_beta   90.00
_cell.angle_gamma   90.00
#
_symmetry.space_group_name_H-M   'P 1'
#
loop_
_entity.id
_entity.type
_entity.pdbx_description
1 polymer ?
#
loop_
_entity_poly.entity_id
_entity_poly.type
_entity_poly.pdbx_seq_one_letter_code
_entity_poly.pdbx_strand_id
1 'polypeptide(L)'
;MASLESKLADAGISKDEVEGVGIGVPGPVKNDSVVCECVNLGWGTFDVAETLSEKIGLPVKVGNDANVAALGEMWKGGGQGCQNGVMVTLGTGVGGGIIINGSIVGGVHGAGGEIGHMKVSETETETCGCGKRGCLEQYASATGIVRLTKQRLAADDAKTSLRSLPEVTAKDVFDAAKAGDTVAQELVEEVGRILGGALGSIAVVIDPEMFVIGGGVSRAGQILLDAVQKHFKERVFKSCQETKFVLASLGNDAGMYGCAKMIFNKN
;
A
#
# COMPACT_ATOMS: atom_id res chain seq x y z
N MET A 1 -29.34 -2.23 -2.41
CA MET A 1 -30.36 -1.80 -3.43
C MET A 1 -30.78 -0.35 -3.20
N ALA A 2 -31.54 -0.02 -2.17
CA ALA A 2 -32.04 1.35 -1.94
C ALA A 2 -30.97 2.45 -2.02
N SER A 3 -29.75 2.21 -1.53
CA SER A 3 -28.65 3.19 -1.59
C SER A 3 -28.10 3.43 -3.01
N LEU A 4 -28.09 2.41 -3.87
CA LEU A 4 -27.65 2.54 -5.26
C LEU A 4 -28.72 3.28 -6.07
N GLU A 5 -29.97 2.87 -5.94
CA GLU A 5 -31.11 3.49 -6.64
C GLU A 5 -31.27 4.97 -6.25
N SER A 6 -31.14 5.28 -4.95
CA SER A 6 -31.18 6.67 -4.48
C SER A 6 -30.05 7.52 -5.12
N LYS A 7 -28.81 7.00 -5.14
CA LYS A 7 -27.68 7.75 -5.72
C LYS A 7 -27.81 7.93 -7.24
N LEU A 8 -28.34 6.95 -7.95
CA LEU A 8 -28.58 7.08 -9.38
C LEU A 8 -29.66 8.13 -9.65
N ALA A 9 -30.75 8.10 -8.86
CA ALA A 9 -31.83 9.10 -8.98
C ALA A 9 -31.32 10.51 -8.66
N ASP A 10 -30.54 10.68 -7.59
CA ASP A 10 -29.94 11.97 -7.22
C ASP A 10 -28.99 12.50 -8.30
N ALA A 11 -28.31 11.61 -9.03
CA ALA A 11 -27.42 11.96 -10.12
C ALA A 11 -28.12 12.12 -11.48
N GLY A 12 -29.41 11.76 -11.58
CA GLY A 12 -30.16 11.76 -12.85
C GLY A 12 -29.66 10.73 -13.86
N ILE A 13 -29.04 9.64 -13.38
CA ILE A 13 -28.49 8.55 -14.19
C ILE A 13 -29.45 7.37 -14.17
N SER A 14 -29.78 6.82 -15.34
CA SER A 14 -30.57 5.60 -15.43
C SER A 14 -29.69 4.37 -15.14
N LYS A 15 -30.30 3.28 -14.66
CA LYS A 15 -29.58 2.05 -14.39
C LYS A 15 -28.93 1.45 -15.63
N ASP A 16 -29.53 1.65 -16.79
CA ASP A 16 -29.03 1.14 -18.07
C ASP A 16 -27.76 1.85 -18.56
N GLU A 17 -27.43 3.01 -17.95
CA GLU A 17 -26.19 3.74 -18.22
C GLU A 17 -25.05 3.27 -17.31
N VAL A 18 -25.30 2.37 -16.35
CA VAL A 18 -24.30 1.86 -15.41
C VAL A 18 -23.65 0.61 -15.97
N GLU A 19 -22.36 0.67 -16.28
CA GLU A 19 -21.62 -0.48 -16.84
C GLU A 19 -21.35 -1.58 -15.80
N GLY A 20 -21.31 -1.25 -14.51
CA GLY A 20 -21.08 -2.21 -13.43
C GLY A 20 -20.73 -1.57 -12.09
N VAL A 21 -20.45 -2.40 -11.12
CA VAL A 21 -20.09 -2.01 -9.74
C VAL A 21 -18.76 -2.63 -9.33
N GLY A 22 -17.79 -1.80 -8.99
CA GLY A 22 -16.52 -2.23 -8.41
C GLY A 22 -16.53 -2.14 -6.88
N ILE A 23 -15.92 -3.10 -6.20
CA ILE A 23 -15.86 -3.17 -4.74
C ILE A 23 -14.44 -3.44 -4.29
N GLY A 24 -13.95 -2.66 -3.30
CA GLY A 24 -12.71 -2.95 -2.56
C GLY A 24 -13.06 -3.60 -1.21
N VAL A 25 -12.36 -4.68 -0.87
CA VAL A 25 -12.54 -5.40 0.40
C VAL A 25 -11.19 -5.64 1.09
N PRO A 26 -11.14 -5.62 2.43
CA PRO A 26 -9.94 -6.00 3.15
C PRO A 26 -9.84 -7.54 3.17
N GLY A 27 -8.85 -8.06 2.47
CA GLY A 27 -8.58 -9.51 2.41
C GLY A 27 -8.27 -10.01 1.00
N PRO A 28 -7.79 -11.25 0.87
CA PRO A 28 -7.44 -11.85 -0.40
C PRO A 28 -8.67 -12.06 -1.31
N VAL A 29 -8.54 -11.66 -2.57
CA VAL A 29 -9.58 -11.83 -3.60
C VAL A 29 -9.03 -12.61 -4.78
N LYS A 30 -9.80 -13.57 -5.28
CA LYS A 30 -9.47 -14.38 -6.47
C LYS A 30 -10.40 -14.05 -7.61
N ASN A 31 -9.85 -13.98 -8.82
CA ASN A 31 -10.60 -13.84 -10.07
C ASN A 31 -11.57 -12.65 -10.08
N ASP A 32 -11.22 -11.56 -9.43
CA ASP A 32 -12.05 -10.36 -9.29
C ASP A 32 -13.46 -10.62 -8.75
N SER A 33 -13.66 -11.71 -7.99
CA SER A 33 -14.97 -12.20 -7.57
C SER A 33 -15.00 -12.76 -6.16
N VAL A 34 -14.16 -13.77 -5.87
CA VAL A 34 -14.22 -14.56 -4.64
C VAL A 34 -13.36 -13.96 -3.55
N VAL A 35 -13.96 -13.57 -2.43
CA VAL A 35 -13.25 -13.25 -1.19
C VAL A 35 -12.87 -14.56 -0.52
N CYS A 36 -11.57 -14.78 -0.24
CA CYS A 36 -11.10 -16.02 0.37
C CYS A 36 -11.38 -16.05 1.87
N GLU A 37 -11.08 -14.98 2.56
CA GLU A 37 -11.37 -14.77 3.97
C GLU A 37 -11.20 -13.28 4.27
N CYS A 38 -12.13 -12.71 5.02
CA CYS A 38 -12.04 -11.34 5.47
C CYS A 38 -12.30 -11.26 6.98
N VAL A 39 -11.23 -11.47 7.75
CA VAL A 39 -11.30 -11.56 9.22
C VAL A 39 -11.94 -10.31 9.83
N ASN A 40 -11.59 -9.13 9.32
CA ASN A 40 -12.09 -7.85 9.81
C ASN A 40 -13.62 -7.66 9.64
N LEU A 41 -14.21 -8.36 8.67
CA LEU A 41 -15.64 -8.32 8.41
C LEU A 41 -16.37 -9.59 8.93
N GLY A 42 -15.63 -10.56 9.46
CA GLY A 42 -16.17 -11.84 9.86
C GLY A 42 -16.69 -12.68 8.68
N TRP A 43 -16.16 -12.44 7.47
CA TRP A 43 -16.57 -13.15 6.27
C TRP A 43 -15.67 -14.38 6.04
N GLY A 44 -16.31 -15.51 5.79
CA GLY A 44 -15.64 -16.68 5.23
C GLY A 44 -15.46 -16.56 3.72
N THR A 45 -15.06 -17.64 3.09
CA THR A 45 -14.89 -17.71 1.63
C THR A 45 -16.25 -17.78 0.92
N PHE A 46 -16.54 -16.81 0.04
CA PHE A 46 -17.70 -16.83 -0.85
C PHE A 46 -17.53 -15.92 -2.06
N ASP A 47 -18.35 -16.13 -3.07
CA ASP A 47 -18.39 -15.29 -4.28
C ASP A 47 -19.21 -14.02 -4.03
N VAL A 48 -18.53 -12.93 -3.77
CA VAL A 48 -19.13 -11.61 -3.51
C VAL A 48 -19.67 -11.01 -4.81
N ALA A 49 -18.93 -11.17 -5.91
CA ALA A 49 -19.34 -10.59 -7.19
C ALA A 49 -20.62 -11.25 -7.71
N GLU A 50 -20.70 -12.57 -7.72
CA GLU A 50 -21.90 -13.31 -8.10
C GLU A 50 -23.07 -12.94 -7.20
N THR A 51 -22.89 -13.06 -5.87
CA THR A 51 -23.94 -12.77 -4.88
C THR A 51 -24.53 -11.37 -5.04
N LEU A 52 -23.67 -10.37 -5.32
CA LEU A 52 -24.16 -9.00 -5.48
C LEU A 52 -24.75 -8.77 -6.87
N SER A 53 -24.13 -9.31 -7.92
CA SER A 53 -24.61 -9.20 -9.29
C SER A 53 -26.04 -9.73 -9.44
N GLU A 54 -26.34 -10.88 -8.86
CA GLU A 54 -27.72 -11.44 -8.81
C GLU A 54 -28.72 -10.48 -8.17
N LYS A 55 -28.30 -9.78 -7.10
CA LYS A 55 -29.19 -8.87 -6.36
C LYS A 55 -29.40 -7.54 -7.08
N ILE A 56 -28.40 -7.01 -7.76
CA ILE A 56 -28.47 -5.67 -8.37
C ILE A 56 -28.73 -5.71 -9.87
N GLY A 57 -28.53 -6.85 -10.52
CA GLY A 57 -28.70 -7.02 -11.96
C GLY A 57 -27.67 -6.24 -12.79
N LEU A 58 -26.47 -6.03 -12.26
CA LEU A 58 -25.34 -5.37 -12.93
C LEU A 58 -24.07 -6.21 -12.77
N PRO A 59 -23.11 -6.12 -13.71
CA PRO A 59 -21.80 -6.74 -13.52
C PRO A 59 -21.12 -6.22 -12.26
N VAL A 60 -20.49 -7.12 -11.50
CA VAL A 60 -19.73 -6.77 -10.29
C VAL A 60 -18.32 -7.31 -10.40
N LYS A 61 -17.34 -6.51 -9.99
CA LYS A 61 -15.96 -6.94 -9.78
C LYS A 61 -15.51 -6.58 -8.36
N VAL A 62 -14.74 -7.46 -7.75
CA VAL A 62 -14.24 -7.31 -6.38
C VAL A 62 -12.71 -7.34 -6.39
N GLY A 63 -12.08 -6.46 -5.65
CA GLY A 63 -10.62 -6.44 -5.48
C GLY A 63 -10.22 -6.25 -4.03
N ASN A 64 -9.00 -6.63 -3.68
CA ASN A 64 -8.43 -6.25 -2.40
C ASN A 64 -8.26 -4.72 -2.33
N ASP A 65 -8.47 -4.12 -1.17
CA ASP A 65 -8.46 -2.66 -0.97
C ASP A 65 -7.14 -1.98 -1.37
N ALA A 66 -5.99 -2.57 -1.04
CA ALA A 66 -4.69 -2.04 -1.45
C ALA A 66 -4.46 -2.20 -2.96
N ASN A 67 -4.89 -3.31 -3.55
CA ASN A 67 -4.79 -3.56 -4.99
C ASN A 67 -5.64 -2.59 -5.81
N VAL A 68 -6.89 -2.33 -5.38
CA VAL A 68 -7.73 -1.36 -6.09
C VAL A 68 -7.22 0.06 -5.90
N ALA A 69 -6.68 0.41 -4.72
CA ALA A 69 -6.04 1.70 -4.52
C ALA A 69 -4.84 1.88 -5.47
N ALA A 70 -4.01 0.84 -5.65
CA ALA A 70 -2.92 0.86 -6.61
C ALA A 70 -3.42 1.13 -8.04
N LEU A 71 -4.45 0.43 -8.47
CA LEU A 71 -5.04 0.63 -9.79
C LEU A 71 -5.59 2.06 -9.97
N GLY A 72 -6.21 2.62 -8.92
CA GLY A 72 -6.70 3.99 -8.91
C GLY A 72 -5.59 5.01 -9.08
N GLU A 73 -4.51 4.87 -8.31
CA GLU A 73 -3.34 5.76 -8.39
C GLU A 73 -2.64 5.68 -9.76
N MET A 74 -2.55 4.49 -10.37
CA MET A 74 -2.00 4.33 -11.72
C MET A 74 -2.93 4.90 -12.80
N TRP A 75 -4.25 4.96 -12.55
CA TRP A 75 -5.21 5.51 -13.51
C TRP A 75 -5.34 7.02 -13.42
N LYS A 76 -5.49 7.59 -12.22
CA LYS A 76 -5.85 9.00 -12.01
C LYS A 76 -5.01 9.74 -10.97
N GLY A 77 -4.08 9.04 -10.32
CA GLY A 77 -3.29 9.58 -9.23
C GLY A 77 -1.82 9.82 -9.58
N GLY A 78 -0.96 9.70 -8.58
CA GLY A 78 0.48 9.94 -8.71
C GLY A 78 1.19 9.05 -9.72
N GLY A 79 0.61 7.88 -10.00
CA GLY A 79 1.11 6.93 -11.01
C GLY A 79 0.45 7.05 -12.39
N GLN A 80 -0.27 8.13 -12.66
CA GLN A 80 -1.06 8.26 -13.88
C GLN A 80 -0.23 8.01 -15.15
N GLY A 81 -0.76 7.11 -16.00
CA GLY A 81 -0.14 6.70 -17.26
C GLY A 81 0.80 5.51 -17.15
N CYS A 82 1.14 5.07 -15.93
CA CYS A 82 1.95 3.89 -15.68
C CYS A 82 1.15 2.61 -15.98
N GLN A 83 1.74 1.70 -16.73
CA GLN A 83 1.13 0.40 -17.03
C GLN A 83 1.72 -0.71 -16.16
N ASN A 84 2.97 -0.57 -15.71
CA ASN A 84 3.69 -1.55 -14.89
C ASN A 84 4.25 -0.85 -13.67
N GLY A 85 3.55 -0.90 -12.56
CA GLY A 85 3.95 -0.19 -11.36
C GLY A 85 3.59 -0.92 -10.07
N VAL A 86 4.21 -0.49 -8.99
CA VAL A 86 3.94 -1.02 -7.65
C VAL A 86 3.56 0.13 -6.74
N MET A 87 2.40 0.03 -6.12
CA MET A 87 2.01 0.91 -5.02
C MET A 87 2.42 0.29 -3.69
N VAL A 88 2.92 1.14 -2.81
CA VAL A 88 3.28 0.80 -1.42
C VAL A 88 2.53 1.73 -0.49
N THR A 89 1.67 1.21 0.35
CA THR A 89 0.95 2.00 1.35
C THR A 89 1.59 1.85 2.72
N LEU A 90 2.12 2.93 3.25
CA LEU A 90 2.78 3.00 4.56
C LEU A 90 1.82 3.63 5.57
N GLY A 91 0.97 2.78 6.16
CA GLY A 91 -0.02 3.13 7.18
C GLY A 91 0.32 2.52 8.54
N THR A 92 -0.69 2.07 9.29
CA THR A 92 -0.52 1.25 10.51
C THR A 92 0.27 -0.01 10.20
N GLY A 93 0.02 -0.62 9.03
CA GLY A 93 0.81 -1.70 8.43
C GLY A 93 1.46 -1.24 7.12
N VAL A 94 1.95 -2.21 6.35
CA VAL A 94 2.44 -2.02 4.97
C VAL A 94 1.59 -2.84 4.03
N GLY A 95 0.84 -2.15 3.19
CA GLY A 95 0.13 -2.78 2.08
C GLY A 95 0.84 -2.56 0.74
N GLY A 96 0.43 -3.31 -0.27
CA GLY A 96 0.94 -3.13 -1.62
C GLY A 96 -0.06 -3.54 -2.68
N GLY A 97 0.16 -3.03 -3.88
CA GLY A 97 -0.58 -3.45 -5.06
C GLY A 97 0.32 -3.43 -6.28
N ILE A 98 0.26 -4.49 -7.06
CA ILE A 98 1.11 -4.69 -8.24
C ILE A 98 0.21 -4.56 -9.46
N ILE A 99 0.59 -3.68 -10.37
CA ILE A 99 -0.09 -3.47 -11.65
C ILE A 99 0.86 -3.87 -12.77
N ILE A 100 0.42 -4.77 -13.64
CA ILE A 100 1.15 -5.20 -14.84
C ILE A 100 0.20 -5.09 -16.05
N ASN A 101 0.65 -4.41 -17.09
CA ASN A 101 -0.16 -4.13 -18.29
C ASN A 101 -1.53 -3.49 -17.95
N GLY A 102 -1.53 -2.58 -16.95
CA GLY A 102 -2.72 -1.88 -16.50
C GLY A 102 -3.73 -2.74 -15.72
N SER A 103 -3.35 -3.95 -15.31
CA SER A 103 -4.19 -4.90 -14.58
C SER A 103 -3.58 -5.29 -13.24
N ILE A 104 -4.44 -5.55 -12.24
CA ILE A 104 -4.03 -5.99 -10.91
C ILE A 104 -3.44 -7.40 -10.98
N VAL A 105 -2.29 -7.61 -10.33
CA VAL A 105 -1.70 -8.93 -10.10
C VAL A 105 -2.21 -9.46 -8.76
N GLY A 106 -3.36 -10.12 -8.76
CA GLY A 106 -3.95 -10.71 -7.55
C GLY A 106 -3.29 -12.03 -7.12
N GLY A 107 -2.68 -12.76 -8.07
CA GLY A 107 -2.09 -14.08 -7.81
C GLY A 107 -3.11 -15.19 -7.65
N VAL A 108 -2.64 -16.44 -7.72
CA VAL A 108 -3.49 -17.65 -7.66
C VAL A 108 -4.22 -17.81 -6.32
N HIS A 109 -3.61 -17.29 -5.26
CA HIS A 109 -4.17 -17.36 -3.89
C HIS A 109 -4.79 -16.03 -3.42
N GLY A 110 -4.84 -15.01 -4.29
CA GLY A 110 -5.30 -13.67 -3.91
C GLY A 110 -4.29 -12.89 -3.05
N ALA A 111 -3.05 -13.36 -2.93
CA ALA A 111 -2.00 -12.78 -2.08
C ALA A 111 -0.97 -11.96 -2.88
N GLY A 112 -1.26 -11.63 -4.14
CA GLY A 112 -0.41 -10.73 -4.92
C GLY A 112 -0.40 -9.34 -4.29
N GLY A 113 0.78 -8.78 -4.08
CA GLY A 113 0.91 -7.46 -3.45
C GLY A 113 1.07 -7.46 -1.93
N GLU A 114 1.06 -8.61 -1.25
CA GLU A 114 1.30 -8.71 0.21
C GLU A 114 2.77 -8.41 0.59
N ILE A 115 3.31 -7.32 0.06
CA ILE A 115 4.73 -6.91 0.19
C ILE A 115 5.12 -6.58 1.63
N GLY A 116 4.17 -6.17 2.47
CA GLY A 116 4.40 -5.92 3.89
C GLY A 116 4.88 -7.14 4.66
N HIS A 117 4.59 -8.33 4.15
CA HIS A 117 5.00 -9.60 4.75
C HIS A 117 6.28 -10.19 4.16
N MET A 118 6.96 -9.47 3.25
CA MET A 118 8.31 -9.83 2.80
C MET A 118 9.26 -9.84 3.98
N LYS A 119 10.07 -10.90 4.09
CA LYS A 119 11.10 -10.99 5.13
C LYS A 119 12.28 -10.09 4.81
N VAL A 120 12.56 -9.13 5.69
CA VAL A 120 13.67 -8.16 5.56
C VAL A 120 14.70 -8.27 6.69
N SER A 121 14.42 -9.08 7.72
CA SER A 121 15.33 -9.33 8.83
C SER A 121 15.29 -10.80 9.26
N GLU A 122 16.48 -11.39 9.41
CA GLU A 122 16.64 -12.74 9.96
C GLU A 122 16.71 -12.76 11.49
N THR A 123 17.06 -11.64 12.09
CA THR A 123 17.33 -11.53 13.53
C THR A 123 16.17 -11.00 14.35
N GLU A 124 15.03 -10.69 13.69
CA GLU A 124 13.83 -10.21 14.38
C GLU A 124 13.26 -11.26 15.33
N THR A 125 13.01 -10.85 16.57
CA THR A 125 12.47 -11.72 17.62
C THR A 125 10.98 -11.54 17.86
N GLU A 126 10.44 -10.34 17.55
CA GLU A 126 9.02 -10.04 17.69
C GLU A 126 8.20 -10.65 16.54
N THR A 127 7.01 -11.12 16.86
CA THR A 127 6.11 -11.72 15.89
C THR A 127 5.29 -10.65 15.19
N CYS A 128 5.26 -10.67 13.86
CA CYS A 128 4.34 -9.89 13.03
C CYS A 128 2.90 -10.40 13.16
N GLY A 129 1.91 -9.55 12.90
CA GLY A 129 0.49 -9.93 12.87
C GLY A 129 0.16 -11.14 11.98
N CYS A 130 0.96 -11.42 10.96
CA CYS A 130 0.83 -12.61 10.12
C CYS A 130 1.40 -13.91 10.73
N GLY A 131 1.91 -13.87 11.96
CA GLY A 131 2.53 -15.00 12.65
C GLY A 131 3.99 -15.28 12.28
N LYS A 132 4.58 -14.54 11.34
CA LYS A 132 6.00 -14.64 10.97
C LYS A 132 6.84 -13.58 11.69
N ARG A 133 8.15 -13.56 11.44
CA ARG A 133 9.09 -12.59 12.03
C ARG A 133 9.94 -11.96 10.94
N GLY A 134 10.30 -10.71 11.14
CA GLY A 134 11.16 -9.95 10.22
C GLY A 134 10.44 -9.46 8.97
N CYS A 135 9.12 -9.27 9.02
CA CYS A 135 8.34 -8.72 7.93
C CYS A 135 8.65 -7.22 7.72
N LEU A 136 8.61 -6.76 6.48
CA LEU A 136 8.79 -5.35 6.12
C LEU A 136 7.90 -4.40 6.93
N GLU A 137 6.67 -4.80 7.21
CA GLU A 137 5.71 -4.05 8.00
C GLU A 137 6.23 -3.70 9.39
N GLN A 138 6.99 -4.59 10.04
CA GLN A 138 7.57 -4.36 11.36
C GLN A 138 8.60 -3.22 11.39
N TYR A 139 9.03 -2.72 10.22
CA TYR A 139 10.07 -1.69 10.10
C TYR A 139 9.59 -0.42 9.39
N ALA A 140 8.84 -0.57 8.28
CA ALA A 140 8.49 0.55 7.40
C ALA A 140 7.08 1.10 7.61
N SER A 141 6.23 0.46 8.41
CA SER A 141 4.93 0.99 8.79
C SER A 141 5.05 2.10 9.85
N ALA A 142 3.99 2.86 10.06
CA ALA A 142 3.95 3.86 11.15
C ALA A 142 4.22 3.21 12.52
N THR A 143 3.64 2.03 12.79
CA THR A 143 3.87 1.27 14.03
C THR A 143 5.31 0.73 14.09
N GLY A 144 5.85 0.28 12.96
CA GLY A 144 7.23 -0.18 12.85
C GLY A 144 8.25 0.93 13.14
N ILE A 145 8.03 2.11 12.58
CA ILE A 145 8.88 3.30 12.82
C ILE A 145 8.85 3.69 14.30
N VAL A 146 7.67 3.70 14.91
CA VAL A 146 7.55 3.97 16.37
C VAL A 146 8.29 2.91 17.19
N ARG A 147 8.20 1.64 16.82
CA ARG A 147 8.92 0.54 17.46
C ARG A 147 10.44 0.73 17.36
N LEU A 148 10.95 0.98 16.15
CA LEU A 148 12.38 1.27 15.93
C LEU A 148 12.83 2.47 16.76
N THR A 149 12.02 3.51 16.84
CA THR A 149 12.32 4.69 17.64
C THR A 149 12.45 4.33 19.11
N LYS A 150 11.50 3.58 19.67
CA LYS A 150 11.58 3.13 21.08
C LYS A 150 12.84 2.31 21.35
N GLN A 151 13.20 1.39 20.45
CA GLN A 151 14.42 0.60 20.53
C GLN A 151 15.67 1.50 20.49
N ARG A 152 15.73 2.46 19.57
CA ARG A 152 16.84 3.40 19.44
C ARG A 152 17.00 4.28 20.69
N LEU A 153 15.88 4.77 21.25
CA LEU A 153 15.88 5.59 22.46
C LEU A 153 16.28 4.79 23.72
N ALA A 154 16.04 3.49 23.73
CA ALA A 154 16.43 2.62 24.84
C ALA A 154 17.91 2.20 24.78
N ALA A 155 18.58 2.33 23.63
CA ALA A 155 19.94 1.85 23.43
C ALA A 155 21.01 2.75 24.07
N ASP A 156 20.77 4.05 24.16
CA ASP A 156 21.69 5.04 24.73
C ASP A 156 20.95 6.32 25.17
N ASP A 157 21.68 7.30 25.70
CA ASP A 157 21.18 8.59 26.17
C ASP A 157 21.46 9.73 25.15
N ALA A 158 21.62 9.41 23.87
CA ALA A 158 21.83 10.42 22.82
C ALA A 158 20.76 11.52 22.87
N LYS A 159 21.21 12.76 22.72
CA LYS A 159 20.30 13.93 22.74
C LYS A 159 19.39 13.90 21.52
N THR A 160 18.10 13.99 21.75
CA THR A 160 17.08 14.09 20.71
C THR A 160 15.82 14.73 21.27
N SER A 161 15.12 15.47 20.44
CA SER A 161 13.82 16.05 20.76
C SER A 161 12.74 14.99 21.01
N LEU A 162 12.91 13.79 20.46
CA LEU A 162 11.97 12.68 20.58
C LEU A 162 11.81 12.18 22.03
N ARG A 163 12.82 12.36 22.89
CA ARG A 163 12.75 11.95 24.32
C ARG A 163 11.80 12.81 25.16
N SER A 164 11.51 14.04 24.73
CA SER A 164 10.62 14.95 25.46
C SER A 164 9.14 14.69 25.16
N LEU A 165 8.83 13.85 24.19
CA LEU A 165 7.46 13.56 23.79
C LEU A 165 6.85 12.48 24.72
N PRO A 166 5.61 12.66 25.19
CA PRO A 166 4.94 11.66 26.02
C PRO A 166 4.65 10.37 25.22
N GLU A 167 4.38 10.53 23.92
CA GLU A 167 4.20 9.45 22.99
C GLU A 167 4.75 9.89 21.64
N VAL A 168 5.65 9.07 21.07
CA VAL A 168 6.29 9.34 19.78
C VAL A 168 5.46 8.72 18.66
N THR A 169 5.22 9.48 17.59
CA THR A 169 4.59 9.01 16.36
C THR A 169 5.62 8.97 15.22
N ALA A 170 5.30 8.25 14.12
CA ALA A 170 6.13 8.28 12.93
C ALA A 170 6.27 9.71 12.36
N LYS A 171 5.22 10.53 12.47
CA LYS A 171 5.26 11.95 12.05
C LYS A 171 6.33 12.72 12.82
N ASP A 172 6.40 12.54 14.14
CA ASP A 172 7.37 13.25 14.99
C ASP A 172 8.81 12.90 14.61
N VAL A 173 9.08 11.64 14.23
CA VAL A 173 10.41 11.20 13.76
C VAL A 173 10.80 11.96 12.48
N PHE A 174 9.92 12.03 11.49
CA PHE A 174 10.22 12.75 10.25
C PHE A 174 10.31 14.27 10.47
N ASP A 175 9.50 14.84 11.32
CA ASP A 175 9.54 16.28 11.62
C ASP A 175 10.83 16.65 12.38
N ALA A 176 11.24 15.84 13.35
CA ALA A 176 12.51 16.00 14.05
C ALA A 176 13.71 15.85 13.11
N ALA A 177 13.68 14.87 12.19
CA ALA A 177 14.73 14.68 11.19
C ALA A 177 14.87 15.89 10.26
N LYS A 178 13.75 16.47 9.81
CA LYS A 178 13.72 17.73 9.02
C LYS A 178 14.28 18.91 9.80
N ALA A 179 14.08 18.92 11.12
CA ALA A 179 14.63 19.95 12.01
C ALA A 179 16.12 19.75 12.34
N GLY A 180 16.78 18.71 11.83
CA GLY A 180 18.19 18.45 12.01
C GLY A 180 18.53 17.58 13.23
N ASP A 181 17.54 16.91 13.85
CA ASP A 181 17.77 15.97 14.93
C ASP A 181 18.49 14.72 14.41
N THR A 182 19.72 14.51 14.89
CA THR A 182 20.60 13.45 14.37
C THR A 182 20.03 12.05 14.62
N VAL A 183 19.44 11.80 15.79
CA VAL A 183 18.83 10.48 16.10
C VAL A 183 17.64 10.20 15.18
N ALA A 184 16.83 11.22 14.92
CA ALA A 184 15.72 11.10 14.01
C ALA A 184 16.18 10.88 12.55
N GLN A 185 17.28 11.53 12.13
CA GLN A 185 17.89 11.30 10.82
C GLN A 185 18.43 9.88 10.67
N GLU A 186 19.08 9.32 11.71
CA GLU A 186 19.50 7.91 11.72
C GLU A 186 18.31 6.96 11.54
N LEU A 187 17.19 7.24 12.20
CA LEU A 187 15.96 6.44 12.08
C LEU A 187 15.36 6.51 10.67
N VAL A 188 15.30 7.70 10.07
CA VAL A 188 14.81 7.88 8.69
C VAL A 188 15.72 7.13 7.70
N GLU A 189 17.03 7.18 7.92
CA GLU A 189 18.01 6.47 7.08
C GLU A 189 17.85 4.95 7.21
N GLU A 190 17.61 4.44 8.42
CA GLU A 190 17.37 3.01 8.65
C GLU A 190 16.07 2.53 7.99
N VAL A 191 14.99 3.30 8.09
CA VAL A 191 13.72 3.02 7.39
C VAL A 191 13.94 3.03 5.87
N GLY A 192 14.66 4.04 5.37
CA GLY A 192 15.02 4.14 3.95
C GLY A 192 15.84 2.95 3.47
N ARG A 193 16.80 2.50 4.27
CA ARG A 193 17.66 1.34 3.99
C ARG A 193 16.86 0.04 3.88
N ILE A 194 15.94 -0.18 4.79
CA ILE A 194 15.11 -1.40 4.82
C ILE A 194 14.10 -1.37 3.68
N LEU A 195 13.35 -0.29 3.54
CA LEU A 195 12.33 -0.15 2.50
C LEU A 195 12.96 -0.13 1.10
N GLY A 196 14.01 0.67 0.88
CA GLY A 196 14.71 0.72 -0.39
C GLY A 196 15.29 -0.63 -0.82
N GLY A 197 15.83 -1.39 0.14
CA GLY A 197 16.31 -2.75 -0.11
C GLY A 197 15.19 -3.73 -0.50
N ALA A 198 14.03 -3.66 0.18
CA ALA A 198 12.87 -4.46 -0.15
C ALA A 198 12.33 -4.14 -1.55
N LEU A 199 12.21 -2.83 -1.87
CA LEU A 199 11.76 -2.40 -3.20
C LEU A 199 12.77 -2.76 -4.30
N GLY A 200 14.06 -2.79 -3.99
CA GLY A 200 15.09 -3.31 -4.89
C GLY A 200 14.87 -4.79 -5.23
N SER A 201 14.47 -5.59 -4.25
CA SER A 201 14.13 -7.02 -4.47
C SER A 201 12.87 -7.17 -5.33
N ILE A 202 11.86 -6.33 -5.12
CA ILE A 202 10.65 -6.30 -5.95
C ILE A 202 10.98 -5.89 -7.39
N ALA A 203 11.83 -4.87 -7.55
CA ALA A 203 12.20 -4.36 -8.86
C ALA A 203 12.85 -5.41 -9.76
N VAL A 204 13.73 -6.27 -9.21
CA VAL A 204 14.36 -7.35 -10.01
C VAL A 204 13.38 -8.46 -10.41
N VAL A 205 12.23 -8.55 -9.78
CA VAL A 205 11.20 -9.57 -10.09
C VAL A 205 10.18 -9.04 -11.09
N ILE A 206 9.81 -7.74 -10.97
CA ILE A 206 8.67 -7.14 -11.69
C ILE A 206 9.14 -6.18 -12.78
N ASP A 207 10.33 -5.57 -12.62
CA ASP A 207 10.86 -4.48 -13.48
C ASP A 207 9.84 -3.34 -13.68
N PRO A 208 9.41 -2.65 -12.60
CA PRO A 208 8.35 -1.66 -12.68
C PRO A 208 8.87 -0.33 -13.24
N GLU A 209 8.00 0.40 -13.95
CA GLU A 209 8.25 1.77 -14.38
C GLU A 209 8.38 2.73 -13.19
N MET A 210 7.58 2.46 -12.12
CA MET A 210 7.60 3.27 -10.90
C MET A 210 7.08 2.57 -9.66
N PHE A 211 7.49 3.14 -8.52
CA PHE A 211 6.88 2.92 -7.20
C PHE A 211 6.05 4.13 -6.81
N VAL A 212 4.79 3.91 -6.44
CA VAL A 212 3.88 4.93 -5.88
C VAL A 212 3.82 4.74 -4.38
N ILE A 213 4.29 5.71 -3.59
CA ILE A 213 4.36 5.64 -2.13
C ILE A 213 3.18 6.41 -1.53
N GLY A 214 2.31 5.69 -0.85
CA GLY A 214 1.10 6.23 -0.22
C GLY A 214 1.02 5.93 1.28
N GLY A 215 -0.14 6.21 1.86
CA GLY A 215 -0.41 6.01 3.29
C GLY A 215 0.05 7.17 4.17
N GLY A 216 -0.19 7.07 5.48
CA GLY A 216 0.07 8.17 6.44
C GLY A 216 1.54 8.59 6.51
N VAL A 217 2.47 7.64 6.43
CA VAL A 217 3.91 7.90 6.48
C VAL A 217 4.40 8.65 5.24
N SER A 218 3.78 8.46 4.08
CA SER A 218 4.16 9.17 2.85
C SER A 218 4.02 10.70 2.94
N ARG A 219 3.23 11.19 3.90
CA ARG A 219 3.13 12.63 4.22
C ARG A 219 4.45 13.26 4.70
N ALA A 220 5.43 12.44 5.07
CA ALA A 220 6.80 12.91 5.29
C ALA A 220 7.37 13.61 4.06
N GLY A 221 6.93 13.23 2.86
CA GLY A 221 7.31 13.88 1.60
C GLY A 221 8.70 13.48 1.13
N GLN A 222 9.44 14.45 0.61
CA GLN A 222 10.70 14.22 -0.08
C GLN A 222 11.77 13.54 0.78
N ILE A 223 11.84 13.82 2.09
CA ILE A 223 12.82 13.19 2.99
C ILE A 223 12.69 11.66 3.03
N LEU A 224 11.45 11.14 2.95
CA LEU A 224 11.21 9.70 2.85
C LEU A 224 11.66 9.17 1.49
N LEU A 225 11.26 9.84 0.41
CA LEU A 225 11.62 9.41 -0.95
C LEU A 225 13.14 9.42 -1.15
N ASP A 226 13.84 10.45 -0.70
CA ASP A 226 15.30 10.55 -0.81
C ASP A 226 16.01 9.40 -0.09
N ALA A 227 15.60 9.10 1.15
CA ALA A 227 16.18 8.00 1.91
C ALA A 227 15.92 6.64 1.23
N VAL A 228 14.69 6.41 0.75
CA VAL A 228 14.33 5.16 0.06
C VAL A 228 15.07 5.02 -1.27
N GLN A 229 15.09 6.06 -2.11
CA GLN A 229 15.74 6.03 -3.42
C GLN A 229 17.24 5.83 -3.31
N LYS A 230 17.90 6.48 -2.33
CA LYS A 230 19.33 6.30 -2.07
C LYS A 230 19.65 4.81 -1.91
N HIS A 231 19.00 4.15 -0.99
CA HIS A 231 19.28 2.75 -0.69
C HIS A 231 18.73 1.76 -1.72
N PHE A 232 17.68 2.15 -2.45
CA PHE A 232 17.22 1.40 -3.61
C PHE A 232 18.31 1.35 -4.69
N LYS A 233 18.87 2.51 -5.07
CA LYS A 233 19.91 2.60 -6.12
C LYS A 233 21.19 1.82 -5.78
N GLU A 234 21.54 1.75 -4.50
CA GLU A 234 22.72 1.00 -4.03
C GLU A 234 22.55 -0.52 -4.18
N ARG A 235 21.32 -1.02 -4.20
CA ARG A 235 21.03 -2.46 -4.08
C ARG A 235 20.33 -3.07 -5.28
N VAL A 236 19.65 -2.27 -6.06
CA VAL A 236 18.89 -2.75 -7.20
C VAL A 236 19.80 -3.14 -8.35
N PHE A 237 19.37 -4.10 -9.17
CA PHE A 237 20.03 -4.43 -10.43
C PHE A 237 20.14 -3.20 -11.33
N LYS A 238 21.28 -3.04 -12.00
CA LYS A 238 21.64 -1.80 -12.72
C LYS A 238 20.56 -1.31 -13.70
N SER A 239 19.89 -2.22 -14.40
CA SER A 239 18.84 -1.84 -15.37
C SER A 239 17.62 -1.20 -14.70
N CYS A 240 17.34 -1.49 -13.42
CA CYS A 240 16.20 -0.96 -12.69
C CYS A 240 16.52 0.33 -11.92
N GLN A 241 17.74 0.88 -12.01
CA GLN A 241 18.13 2.06 -11.23
C GLN A 241 17.35 3.33 -11.59
N GLU A 242 16.77 3.37 -12.78
CA GLU A 242 15.97 4.51 -13.26
C GLU A 242 14.47 4.38 -12.92
N THR A 243 14.06 3.33 -12.18
CA THR A 243 12.69 3.21 -11.69
C THR A 243 12.30 4.45 -10.89
N LYS A 244 11.18 5.06 -11.25
CA LYS A 244 10.70 6.31 -10.64
C LYS A 244 10.06 6.05 -9.28
N PHE A 245 10.15 7.05 -8.41
CA PHE A 245 9.44 7.09 -7.13
C PHE A 245 8.56 8.33 -7.07
N VAL A 246 7.28 8.14 -6.80
CA VAL A 246 6.31 9.23 -6.70
C VAL A 246 5.44 9.06 -5.48
N LEU A 247 4.84 10.15 -5.00
CA LEU A 247 3.86 10.09 -3.93
C LEU A 247 2.47 9.83 -4.52
N ALA A 248 1.68 9.03 -3.80
CA ALA A 248 0.26 8.88 -4.05
C ALA A 248 -0.47 10.23 -3.90
N SER A 249 -1.46 10.49 -4.73
CA SER A 249 -2.14 11.79 -4.76
C SER A 249 -3.65 11.74 -4.53
N LEU A 250 -4.29 10.58 -4.69
CA LEU A 250 -5.74 10.44 -4.53
C LEU A 250 -6.19 10.25 -3.07
N GLY A 251 -5.28 9.91 -2.17
CA GLY A 251 -5.62 9.68 -0.77
C GLY A 251 -6.69 8.59 -0.61
N ASN A 252 -7.77 8.90 0.11
CA ASN A 252 -8.86 7.96 0.37
C ASN A 252 -9.70 7.63 -0.87
N ASP A 253 -9.61 8.44 -1.92
CA ASP A 253 -10.39 8.23 -3.14
C ASP A 253 -9.75 7.19 -4.08
N ALA A 254 -8.49 6.82 -3.83
CA ALA A 254 -7.75 5.88 -4.66
C ALA A 254 -8.51 4.56 -4.87
N GLY A 255 -9.09 4.00 -3.79
CA GLY A 255 -9.89 2.78 -3.87
C GLY A 255 -11.13 2.92 -4.77
N MET A 256 -11.84 4.05 -4.69
CA MET A 256 -13.02 4.30 -5.55
C MET A 256 -12.64 4.39 -7.02
N TYR A 257 -11.57 5.13 -7.34
CA TYR A 257 -11.07 5.19 -8.72
C TYR A 257 -10.63 3.81 -9.23
N GLY A 258 -9.95 3.02 -8.40
CA GLY A 258 -9.53 1.67 -8.79
C GLY A 258 -10.70 0.73 -8.99
N CYS A 259 -11.70 0.76 -8.12
CA CYS A 259 -12.95 0.00 -8.29
C CYS A 259 -13.65 0.34 -9.60
N ALA A 260 -13.78 1.62 -9.94
CA ALA A 260 -14.32 2.03 -11.23
C ALA A 260 -13.46 1.53 -12.40
N LYS A 261 -12.13 1.65 -12.27
CA LYS A 261 -11.20 1.21 -13.32
C LYS A 261 -11.29 -0.30 -13.59
N MET A 262 -11.52 -1.13 -12.57
CA MET A 262 -11.72 -2.57 -12.79
C MET A 262 -12.88 -2.86 -13.71
N ILE A 263 -13.98 -2.10 -13.62
CA ILE A 263 -15.15 -2.29 -14.51
C ILE A 263 -14.81 -1.91 -15.95
N PHE A 264 -14.06 -0.82 -16.15
CA PHE A 264 -13.66 -0.36 -17.49
C PHE A 264 -12.55 -1.21 -18.13
N ASN A 265 -11.81 -1.98 -17.35
CA ASN A 265 -10.86 -2.95 -17.89
C ASN A 265 -11.65 -4.14 -18.46
N LYS A 266 -11.86 -4.11 -19.79
CA LYS A 266 -12.37 -5.28 -20.53
C LYS A 266 -11.22 -6.26 -20.67
N ASN A 267 -11.29 -7.39 -19.96
CA ASN A 267 -10.41 -8.54 -20.15
C ASN A 267 -10.71 -9.19 -21.52
#